data_b85f0025f51454df4b8dc3ab1de11786
#
_entry.id   b85f0025f51454df4b8dc3ab1de11786
#
_cell.length_a   1.000
_cell.length_b   1.000
_cell.length_c   1.000
_cell.angle_alpha   90.00
_cell.angle_beta   90.00
_cell.angle_gamma   90.00
#
_symmetry.space_group_name_H-M   'P 1'
#
loop_
_entity.id
_entity.type
_entity.pdbx_description
1 polymer ?
#
loop_
_entity_poly.entity_id
_entity_poly.type
_entity_poly.pdbx_seq_one_letter_code
_entity_poly.pdbx_strand_id
1 'polypeptide(L)'
;DERQRFYLDNMKTSSEHLLKLVVDLLDFHRLDLHKAEINRVTFHPARLLEEIHVSFEPLTSAKGLGLHCDIAPELESTYISDPLRLRQIINNLLSNAVKFTDEGGITITARYENRRLVVAIADTGKGMEPADRERIFQEFTRLPGAQGKEGFGLGLSIVRMLVQLLEGTIDVDSAPGKGSTFTLRIPLFPVRVSENAGGKRQETETEASAALSGEISVPSQRSLRVLLIDDDRIQLTLTAAMLQHSGIASVSCMQLDELLDALRSDTFDVLLTDVQMPAINGFDLLKLLRASNLPQAQT
;
A
#
# COMPACT_ATOMS: atom_id res chain seq x y z
N ASP A 1 1.14 2.08 36.75
CA ASP A 1 2.32 2.84 37.16
C ASP A 1 2.91 3.53 35.92
N GLU A 2 3.16 4.86 35.97
CA GLU A 2 3.70 5.64 34.86
C GLU A 2 5.04 5.08 34.37
N ARG A 3 5.87 4.57 35.24
CA ARG A 3 7.14 3.91 34.89
C ARG A 3 6.92 2.67 34.03
N GLN A 4 5.93 1.85 34.32
CA GLN A 4 5.63 0.64 33.57
C GLN A 4 5.10 1.02 32.17
N ARG A 5 4.23 2.04 32.07
CA ARG A 5 3.78 2.56 30.76
C ARG A 5 4.95 3.07 29.93
N PHE A 6 5.84 3.87 30.50
CA PHE A 6 7.02 4.36 29.83
C PHE A 6 7.91 3.23 29.27
N TYR A 7 8.13 2.16 30.07
CA TYR A 7 8.90 1.01 29.59
C TYR A 7 8.16 0.23 28.49
N LEU A 8 6.85 0.04 28.61
CA LEU A 8 6.04 -0.63 27.59
C LEU A 8 6.02 0.15 26.28
N ASP A 9 5.87 1.46 26.33
CA ASP A 9 5.90 2.33 25.15
C ASP A 9 7.29 2.29 24.47
N ASN A 10 8.36 2.34 25.24
CA ASN A 10 9.71 2.20 24.71
C ASN A 10 9.97 0.80 24.10
N MET A 11 9.49 -0.26 24.72
CA MET A 11 9.59 -1.62 24.18
C MET A 11 8.80 -1.76 22.88
N LYS A 12 7.58 -1.23 22.84
CA LYS A 12 6.74 -1.21 21.62
C LYS A 12 7.45 -0.47 20.50
N THR A 13 7.89 0.76 20.73
CA THR A 13 8.63 1.57 19.75
C THR A 13 9.88 0.85 19.25
N SER A 14 10.66 0.23 20.16
CA SER A 14 11.86 -0.52 19.79
C SER A 14 11.53 -1.76 18.96
N SER A 15 10.44 -2.46 19.27
CA SER A 15 9.98 -3.62 18.50
C SER A 15 9.49 -3.22 17.10
N GLU A 16 8.75 -2.13 16.97
CA GLU A 16 8.31 -1.57 15.70
C GLU A 16 9.50 -1.16 14.82
N HIS A 17 10.53 -0.55 15.42
CA HIS A 17 11.76 -0.20 14.72
C HIS A 17 12.51 -1.44 14.23
N LEU A 18 12.61 -2.48 15.06
CA LEU A 18 13.30 -3.72 14.70
C LEU A 18 12.55 -4.46 13.58
N LEU A 19 11.24 -4.51 13.66
CA LEU A 19 10.39 -5.09 12.62
C LEU A 19 10.57 -4.35 11.29
N LYS A 20 10.53 -3.02 11.31
CA LYS A 20 10.78 -2.21 10.12
C LYS A 20 12.15 -2.47 9.51
N LEU A 21 13.19 -2.60 10.35
CA LEU A 21 14.54 -2.93 9.91
C LEU A 21 14.59 -4.28 9.19
N VAL A 22 13.96 -5.30 9.78
CA VAL A 22 13.91 -6.65 9.19
C VAL A 22 13.17 -6.63 7.86
N VAL A 23 12.03 -5.93 7.78
CA VAL A 23 11.27 -5.79 6.53
C VAL A 23 12.08 -5.05 5.47
N ASP A 24 12.69 -3.91 5.82
CA ASP A 24 13.53 -3.13 4.91
C ASP A 24 14.72 -3.97 4.40
N LEU A 25 15.35 -4.78 5.26
CA LEU A 25 16.45 -5.66 4.88
C LEU A 25 16.01 -6.81 3.97
N LEU A 26 14.86 -7.42 4.24
CA LEU A 26 14.29 -8.48 3.41
C LEU A 26 13.89 -7.94 2.03
N ASP A 27 13.27 -6.76 1.97
CA ASP A 27 12.91 -6.11 0.71
C ASP A 27 14.17 -5.77 -0.08
N PHE A 28 15.18 -5.20 0.56
CA PHE A 28 16.48 -4.93 -0.03
C PHE A 28 17.08 -6.21 -0.65
N HIS A 29 17.15 -7.29 0.13
CA HIS A 29 17.72 -8.55 -0.34
C HIS A 29 16.94 -9.18 -1.51
N ARG A 30 15.60 -9.09 -1.51
CA ARG A 30 14.77 -9.55 -2.64
C ARG A 30 15.01 -8.74 -3.90
N LEU A 31 15.17 -7.43 -3.78
CA LEU A 31 15.46 -6.52 -4.89
C LEU A 31 16.87 -6.74 -5.44
N ASP A 32 17.88 -6.89 -4.58
CA ASP A 32 19.28 -7.11 -4.95
C ASP A 32 19.47 -8.43 -5.72
N LEU A 33 18.77 -9.48 -5.34
CA LEU A 33 18.79 -10.78 -6.04
C LEU A 33 18.00 -10.80 -7.36
N HIS A 34 17.47 -9.66 -7.84
CA HIS A 34 16.62 -9.56 -9.03
C HIS A 34 15.42 -10.53 -9.00
N LYS A 35 14.96 -10.91 -7.81
CA LYS A 35 13.80 -11.79 -7.59
C LYS A 35 12.49 -11.05 -7.42
N ALA A 36 12.54 -9.71 -7.36
CA ALA A 36 11.34 -8.91 -7.25
C ALA A 36 10.66 -8.82 -8.63
N GLU A 37 9.45 -9.34 -8.72
CA GLU A 37 8.61 -9.25 -9.90
C GLU A 37 7.78 -7.96 -9.87
N ILE A 38 7.54 -7.39 -11.06
CA ILE A 38 6.63 -6.26 -11.23
C ILE A 38 5.23 -6.81 -11.45
N ASN A 39 4.31 -6.46 -10.58
CA ASN A 39 2.89 -6.78 -10.75
C ASN A 39 2.17 -5.62 -11.46
N ARG A 40 2.13 -5.66 -12.79
CA ARG A 40 1.46 -4.63 -13.60
C ARG A 40 -0.04 -4.83 -13.59
N VAL A 41 -0.76 -3.95 -12.93
CA VAL A 41 -2.23 -3.93 -12.86
C VAL A 41 -2.77 -2.59 -13.31
N THR A 42 -4.05 -2.56 -13.63
CA THR A 42 -4.76 -1.30 -13.93
C THR A 42 -5.08 -0.57 -12.61
N PHE A 43 -4.82 0.73 -12.58
CA PHE A 43 -5.10 1.56 -11.41
C PHE A 43 -5.31 3.03 -11.81
N HIS A 44 -5.75 3.85 -10.85
CA HIS A 44 -5.91 5.28 -10.98
C HIS A 44 -4.81 6.00 -10.19
N PRO A 45 -3.81 6.62 -10.82
CA PRO A 45 -2.71 7.30 -10.12
C PRO A 45 -3.18 8.41 -9.18
N ALA A 46 -4.21 9.16 -9.57
CA ALA A 46 -4.78 10.22 -8.72
C ALA A 46 -5.27 9.65 -7.38
N ARG A 47 -6.05 8.57 -7.40
CA ARG A 47 -6.55 7.92 -6.18
C ARG A 47 -5.42 7.41 -5.29
N LEU A 48 -4.40 6.78 -5.90
CA LEU A 48 -3.22 6.32 -5.15
C LEU A 48 -2.55 7.47 -4.40
N LEU A 49 -2.37 8.62 -5.06
CA LEU A 49 -1.73 9.80 -4.47
C LEU A 49 -2.60 10.46 -3.41
N GLU A 50 -3.90 10.53 -3.61
CA GLU A 50 -4.87 11.02 -2.62
C GLU A 50 -4.88 10.17 -1.36
N GLU A 51 -4.90 8.84 -1.49
CA GLU A 51 -4.83 7.92 -0.36
C GLU A 51 -3.53 8.09 0.44
N ILE A 52 -2.40 8.27 -0.26
CA ILE A 52 -1.10 8.54 0.36
C ILE A 52 -1.16 9.91 1.09
N HIS A 53 -1.67 10.95 0.44
CA HIS A 53 -1.82 12.27 1.03
C HIS A 53 -2.59 12.20 2.35
N VAL A 54 -3.79 11.61 2.34
CA VAL A 54 -4.64 11.44 3.52
C VAL A 54 -3.91 10.66 4.63
N SER A 55 -3.12 9.64 4.29
CA SER A 55 -2.39 8.85 5.28
C SER A 55 -1.27 9.61 5.97
N PHE A 56 -0.71 10.66 5.34
CA PHE A 56 0.36 11.48 5.90
C PHE A 56 -0.14 12.76 6.62
N GLU A 57 -1.38 13.19 6.39
CA GLU A 57 -1.95 14.37 7.07
C GLU A 57 -1.83 14.33 8.61
N PRO A 58 -2.14 13.21 9.31
CA PRO A 58 -1.98 13.16 10.76
C PRO A 58 -0.53 13.32 11.22
N LEU A 59 0.42 12.78 10.45
CA LEU A 59 1.85 12.84 10.77
C LEU A 59 2.42 14.24 10.59
N THR A 60 2.04 14.94 9.51
CA THR A 60 2.44 16.32 9.25
C THR A 60 1.79 17.27 10.22
N SER A 61 0.48 17.12 10.49
CA SER A 61 -0.26 17.93 11.45
C SER A 61 0.29 17.81 12.88
N ALA A 62 0.67 16.59 13.31
CA ALA A 62 1.29 16.37 14.61
C ALA A 62 2.63 17.11 14.78
N LYS A 63 3.33 17.41 13.66
CA LYS A 63 4.55 18.22 13.62
C LYS A 63 4.32 19.71 13.33
N GLY A 64 3.09 20.12 13.07
CA GLY A 64 2.77 21.49 12.65
C GLY A 64 3.25 21.82 11.23
N LEU A 65 3.46 20.83 10.38
CA LEU A 65 3.87 21.01 8.99
C LEU A 65 2.67 21.09 8.05
N GLY A 66 2.73 21.97 7.05
CA GLY A 66 1.79 21.96 5.94
C GLY A 66 2.02 20.78 5.01
N LEU A 67 0.95 20.13 4.54
CA LEU A 67 1.00 19.13 3.47
C LEU A 67 0.09 19.57 2.34
N HIS A 68 0.67 19.74 1.14
CA HIS A 68 -0.08 20.14 -0.05
C HIS A 68 0.08 19.09 -1.15
N CYS A 69 -1.01 18.79 -1.87
CA CYS A 69 -1.01 17.85 -2.99
C CYS A 69 -1.66 18.50 -4.21
N ASP A 70 -0.93 18.56 -5.32
CA ASP A 70 -1.35 19.10 -6.61
C ASP A 70 -1.24 17.99 -7.68
N ILE A 71 -2.37 17.42 -8.06
CA ILE A 71 -2.47 16.29 -8.98
C ILE A 71 -3.12 16.77 -10.28
N ALA A 72 -2.44 16.54 -11.40
CA ALA A 72 -2.98 16.89 -12.70
C ALA A 72 -4.20 16.02 -13.07
N PRO A 73 -5.24 16.62 -13.68
CA PRO A 73 -6.49 15.91 -14.02
C PRO A 73 -6.30 14.68 -14.91
N GLU A 74 -5.27 14.63 -15.74
CA GLU A 74 -4.97 13.50 -16.61
C GLU A 74 -4.73 12.21 -15.83
N LEU A 75 -4.27 12.32 -14.58
CA LEU A 75 -4.00 11.19 -13.70
C LEU A 75 -5.26 10.54 -13.10
N GLU A 76 -6.42 11.12 -13.29
CA GLU A 76 -7.72 10.50 -12.97
C GLU A 76 -8.05 9.32 -13.89
N SER A 77 -7.43 9.28 -15.07
CA SER A 77 -7.59 8.17 -16.02
C SER A 77 -6.98 6.87 -15.49
N THR A 78 -7.33 5.76 -16.16
CA THR A 78 -6.81 4.43 -15.81
C THR A 78 -5.48 4.17 -16.54
N TYR A 79 -4.50 3.71 -15.78
CA TYR A 79 -3.17 3.37 -16.28
C TYR A 79 -2.74 1.98 -15.83
N ILE A 80 -1.67 1.47 -16.44
CA ILE A 80 -1.04 0.18 -16.11
C ILE A 80 0.34 0.46 -15.54
N SER A 81 0.58 0.02 -14.30
CA SER A 81 1.89 -0.05 -13.63
C SER A 81 1.78 -0.94 -12.39
N ASP A 82 2.71 -0.84 -11.46
CA ASP A 82 2.68 -1.50 -10.15
C ASP A 82 2.37 -0.47 -9.04
N PRO A 83 1.09 -0.33 -8.63
CA PRO A 83 0.70 0.65 -7.61
C PRO A 83 1.31 0.37 -6.23
N LEU A 84 1.61 -0.91 -5.91
CA LEU A 84 2.23 -1.26 -4.63
C LEU A 84 3.65 -0.71 -4.55
N ARG A 85 4.45 -0.89 -5.62
CA ARG A 85 5.81 -0.38 -5.68
C ARG A 85 5.85 1.15 -5.74
N LEU A 86 4.92 1.76 -6.50
CA LEU A 86 4.76 3.23 -6.50
C LEU A 86 4.45 3.77 -5.11
N ARG A 87 3.52 3.15 -4.39
CA ARG A 87 3.20 3.51 -3.00
C ARG A 87 4.41 3.40 -2.09
N GLN A 88 5.19 2.32 -2.21
CA GLN A 88 6.39 2.09 -1.42
C GLN A 88 7.44 3.19 -1.64
N ILE A 89 7.68 3.57 -2.90
CA ILE A 89 8.60 4.67 -3.27
C ILE A 89 8.13 5.99 -2.65
N ILE A 90 6.87 6.37 -2.89
CA ILE A 90 6.32 7.65 -2.45
C ILE A 90 6.29 7.74 -0.92
N ASN A 91 5.88 6.67 -0.23
CA ASN A 91 5.87 6.61 1.23
C ASN A 91 7.27 6.78 1.82
N ASN A 92 8.31 6.17 1.23
CA ASN A 92 9.69 6.36 1.67
C ASN A 92 10.16 7.81 1.51
N LEU A 93 9.84 8.44 0.39
CA LEU A 93 10.21 9.85 0.15
C LEU A 93 9.46 10.80 1.09
N LEU A 94 8.15 10.60 1.28
CA LEU A 94 7.35 11.43 2.19
C LEU A 94 7.76 11.24 3.65
N SER A 95 8.04 10.00 4.07
CA SER A 95 8.57 9.72 5.42
C SER A 95 9.88 10.48 5.67
N ASN A 96 10.77 10.52 4.66
CA ASN A 96 12.00 11.31 4.74
C ASN A 96 11.71 12.82 4.80
N ALA A 97 10.80 13.33 3.97
CA ALA A 97 10.40 14.73 3.99
C ALA A 97 9.86 15.14 5.38
N VAL A 98 8.93 14.38 5.96
CA VAL A 98 8.40 14.60 7.32
C VAL A 98 9.51 14.54 8.36
N LYS A 99 10.45 13.60 8.23
CA LYS A 99 11.54 13.39 9.19
C LYS A 99 12.54 14.55 9.21
N PHE A 100 12.85 15.12 8.05
CA PHE A 100 13.91 16.13 7.90
C PHE A 100 13.39 17.56 7.78
N THR A 101 12.07 17.76 7.83
CA THR A 101 11.45 19.08 7.93
C THR A 101 11.01 19.31 9.37
N ASP A 102 11.50 20.39 9.96
CA ASP A 102 11.15 20.76 11.34
C ASP A 102 10.13 21.93 11.34
N GLU A 103 10.13 22.80 10.30
CA GLU A 103 9.19 23.89 10.11
C GLU A 103 8.84 24.07 8.61
N GLY A 104 7.66 24.64 8.33
CA GLY A 104 7.19 24.89 6.96
C GLY A 104 6.29 23.77 6.43
N GLY A 105 6.65 23.13 5.30
CA GLY A 105 5.73 22.16 4.69
C GLY A 105 6.35 21.26 3.64
N ILE A 106 5.50 20.37 3.15
CA ILE A 106 5.79 19.37 2.12
C ILE A 106 4.76 19.55 1.00
N THR A 107 5.23 19.53 -0.24
CA THR A 107 4.38 19.63 -1.42
C THR A 107 4.60 18.41 -2.31
N ILE A 108 3.50 17.77 -2.70
CA ILE A 108 3.47 16.70 -3.69
C ILE A 108 2.90 17.31 -4.97
N THR A 109 3.62 17.21 -6.08
CA THR A 109 3.08 17.55 -7.39
C THR A 109 3.15 16.33 -8.30
N ALA A 110 2.08 16.05 -9.03
CA ALA A 110 2.02 14.90 -9.92
C ALA A 110 1.47 15.29 -11.29
N ARG A 111 2.15 14.89 -12.36
CA ARG A 111 1.84 15.18 -13.75
C ARG A 111 2.03 13.93 -14.63
N TYR A 112 1.34 13.90 -15.76
CA TYR A 112 1.58 12.89 -16.79
C TYR A 112 2.27 13.55 -17.99
N GLU A 113 3.53 13.24 -18.19
CA GLU A 113 4.36 13.85 -19.22
C GLU A 113 5.16 12.79 -19.98
N ASN A 114 5.18 12.85 -21.31
CA ASN A 114 6.00 11.96 -22.15
C ASN A 114 5.81 10.47 -21.82
N ARG A 115 4.58 10.03 -21.58
CA ARG A 115 4.21 8.65 -21.19
C ARG A 115 4.84 8.23 -19.87
N ARG A 116 5.09 9.17 -18.97
CA ARG A 116 5.63 8.94 -17.64
C ARG A 116 4.76 9.63 -16.59
N LEU A 117 4.60 8.99 -15.47
CA LEU A 117 4.19 9.64 -14.23
C LEU A 117 5.39 10.42 -13.70
N VAL A 118 5.25 11.72 -13.57
CA VAL A 118 6.23 12.59 -12.94
C VAL A 118 5.67 13.00 -11.58
N VAL A 119 6.32 12.58 -10.51
CA VAL A 119 5.95 12.97 -9.14
C VAL A 119 7.12 13.72 -8.53
N ALA A 120 6.91 14.95 -8.10
CA ALA A 120 7.88 15.71 -7.34
C ALA A 120 7.40 15.85 -5.89
N ILE A 121 8.27 15.54 -4.95
CA ILE A 121 8.06 15.70 -3.51
C ILE A 121 9.07 16.73 -3.03
N ALA A 122 8.58 17.92 -2.69
CA ALA A 122 9.38 19.03 -2.22
C ALA A 122 9.15 19.23 -0.71
N ASP A 123 10.22 19.37 0.04
CA ASP A 123 10.23 19.73 1.45
C ASP A 123 10.97 21.05 1.70
N THR A 124 10.61 21.76 2.75
CA THR A 124 11.26 23.00 3.21
C THR A 124 12.29 22.73 4.32
N GLY A 125 12.80 21.50 4.41
CA GLY A 125 13.69 21.09 5.48
C GLY A 125 15.12 21.66 5.35
N LYS A 126 16.05 21.06 6.09
CA LYS A 126 17.44 21.53 6.17
C LYS A 126 18.22 21.47 4.85
N GLY A 127 17.76 20.70 3.87
CA GLY A 127 18.47 20.46 2.62
C GLY A 127 19.77 19.67 2.79
N MET A 128 20.56 19.60 1.70
CA MET A 128 21.79 18.81 1.61
C MET A 128 22.85 19.54 0.79
N GLU A 129 24.11 19.24 1.11
CA GLU A 129 25.25 19.69 0.31
C GLU A 129 25.27 18.98 -1.05
N PRO A 130 25.78 19.63 -2.12
CA PRO A 130 25.85 19.00 -3.44
C PRO A 130 26.58 17.66 -3.46
N ALA A 131 27.63 17.50 -2.66
CA ALA A 131 28.42 16.27 -2.55
C ALA A 131 27.62 15.10 -1.94
N ASP A 132 26.55 15.40 -1.20
CA ASP A 132 25.75 14.38 -0.52
C ASP A 132 24.57 13.89 -1.36
N ARG A 133 24.18 14.60 -2.42
CA ARG A 133 23.00 14.27 -3.25
C ARG A 133 23.06 12.87 -3.88
N GLU A 134 24.24 12.41 -4.28
CA GLU A 134 24.41 11.04 -4.80
C GLU A 134 24.63 10.02 -3.69
N ARG A 135 25.27 10.42 -2.60
CA ARG A 135 25.60 9.54 -1.48
C ARG A 135 24.39 9.06 -0.72
N ILE A 136 23.31 9.84 -0.67
CA ILE A 136 22.07 9.47 0.04
C ILE A 136 21.38 8.21 -0.51
N PHE A 137 21.69 7.81 -1.75
CA PHE A 137 21.18 6.59 -2.36
C PHE A 137 22.06 5.36 -2.11
N GLN A 138 23.22 5.54 -1.46
CA GLN A 138 24.09 4.44 -1.07
C GLN A 138 23.53 3.77 0.20
N GLU A 139 23.68 2.47 0.27
CA GLU A 139 23.23 1.64 1.39
C GLU A 139 23.88 2.08 2.69
N PHE A 140 23.11 2.01 3.77
CA PHE A 140 23.54 2.35 5.12
C PHE A 140 24.13 3.76 5.28
N THR A 141 23.93 4.61 4.28
CA THR A 141 24.44 5.99 4.33
C THR A 141 23.52 6.88 5.14
N ARG A 142 24.11 7.56 6.12
CA ARG A 142 23.46 8.59 6.94
C ARG A 142 24.30 9.86 6.90
N LEU A 143 23.69 10.97 6.52
CA LEU A 143 24.38 12.24 6.46
C LEU A 143 24.65 12.81 7.87
N PRO A 144 25.70 13.62 8.04
CA PRO A 144 25.91 14.40 9.25
C PRO A 144 24.64 15.22 9.57
N GLY A 145 24.22 15.22 10.84
CA GLY A 145 22.96 15.85 11.27
C GLY A 145 21.70 14.99 11.14
N ALA A 146 21.82 13.74 10.68
CA ALA A 146 20.78 12.72 10.84
C ALA A 146 20.93 11.94 12.16
N GLN A 147 21.92 12.28 12.99
CA GLN A 147 22.13 11.69 14.31
C GLN A 147 20.94 12.01 15.21
N GLY A 148 20.35 10.98 15.84
CA GLY A 148 19.15 11.11 16.67
C GLY A 148 17.81 11.05 15.90
N LYS A 149 17.78 11.16 14.57
CA LYS A 149 16.56 10.88 13.77
C LYS A 149 16.56 9.41 13.34
N GLU A 150 15.43 8.75 13.46
CA GLU A 150 15.25 7.31 13.20
C GLU A 150 15.60 6.88 11.76
N GLY A 151 16.08 5.64 11.58
CA GLY A 151 16.27 4.99 10.29
C GLY A 151 17.71 4.50 10.04
N PHE A 152 17.81 3.40 9.29
CA PHE A 152 19.03 2.62 9.07
C PHE A 152 19.81 3.01 7.80
N GLY A 153 19.30 3.99 7.01
CA GLY A 153 19.94 4.40 5.76
C GLY A 153 19.64 3.48 4.57
N LEU A 154 18.57 2.66 4.67
CA LEU A 154 18.15 1.76 3.58
C LEU A 154 17.01 2.35 2.73
N GLY A 155 16.20 3.27 3.25
CA GLY A 155 14.99 3.74 2.55
C GLY A 155 15.24 4.31 1.17
N LEU A 156 16.25 5.17 0.99
CA LEU A 156 16.56 5.78 -0.32
C LEU A 156 17.27 4.81 -1.28
N SER A 157 18.08 3.87 -0.79
CA SER A 157 18.64 2.82 -1.64
C SER A 157 17.54 1.88 -2.17
N ILE A 158 16.57 1.51 -1.32
CA ILE A 158 15.36 0.77 -1.74
C ILE A 158 14.56 1.57 -2.78
N VAL A 159 14.36 2.88 -2.57
CA VAL A 159 13.71 3.74 -3.56
C VAL A 159 14.43 3.67 -4.91
N ARG A 160 15.75 3.80 -4.94
CA ARG A 160 16.55 3.73 -6.18
C ARG A 160 16.37 2.39 -6.89
N MET A 161 16.42 1.28 -6.16
CA MET A 161 16.23 -0.06 -6.71
C MET A 161 14.81 -0.26 -7.26
N LEU A 162 13.78 0.19 -6.54
CA LEU A 162 12.38 0.12 -7.00
C LEU A 162 12.14 0.97 -8.25
N VAL A 163 12.73 2.17 -8.30
CA VAL A 163 12.65 3.05 -9.46
C VAL A 163 13.31 2.40 -10.68
N GLN A 164 14.48 1.76 -10.50
CA GLN A 164 15.14 1.01 -11.55
C GLN A 164 14.32 -0.21 -11.99
N LEU A 165 13.73 -0.95 -11.05
CA LEU A 165 12.85 -2.07 -11.33
C LEU A 165 11.66 -1.62 -12.21
N LEU A 166 11.09 -0.44 -11.92
CA LEU A 166 9.99 0.16 -12.70
C LEU A 166 10.46 0.87 -13.99
N GLU A 167 11.72 0.72 -14.39
CA GLU A 167 12.31 1.35 -15.58
C GLU A 167 12.23 2.90 -15.55
N GLY A 168 12.25 3.46 -14.34
CA GLY A 168 12.15 4.88 -14.10
C GLY A 168 13.47 5.56 -13.79
N THR A 169 13.37 6.84 -13.42
CA THR A 169 14.48 7.66 -12.93
C THR A 169 14.05 8.45 -11.71
N ILE A 170 15.01 8.73 -10.82
CA ILE A 170 14.85 9.62 -9.68
C ILE A 170 15.98 10.64 -9.69
N ASP A 171 15.62 11.91 -9.55
CA ASP A 171 16.54 13.03 -9.41
C ASP A 171 16.30 13.73 -8.06
N VAL A 172 17.35 14.38 -7.55
CA VAL A 172 17.25 15.20 -6.34
C VAL A 172 17.87 16.58 -6.59
N ASP A 173 17.10 17.62 -6.30
CA ASP A 173 17.58 18.98 -6.16
C ASP A 173 17.45 19.43 -4.71
N SER A 174 18.55 19.91 -4.13
CA SER A 174 18.62 20.28 -2.73
C SER A 174 19.76 21.25 -2.49
N ALA A 175 19.54 22.17 -1.56
CA ALA A 175 20.60 23.05 -1.09
C ALA A 175 20.45 23.26 0.43
N PRO A 176 21.56 23.48 1.16
CA PRO A 176 21.52 23.74 2.59
C PRO A 176 20.57 24.89 2.94
N GLY A 177 19.65 24.65 3.86
CA GLY A 177 18.65 25.61 4.32
C GLY A 177 17.52 25.94 3.33
N LYS A 178 17.46 25.26 2.16
CA LYS A 178 16.42 25.47 1.14
C LYS A 178 15.49 24.27 0.96
N GLY A 179 15.70 23.20 1.72
CA GLY A 179 14.97 21.94 1.58
C GLY A 179 15.46 21.07 0.44
N SER A 180 14.65 20.08 0.07
CA SER A 180 14.96 19.13 -1.00
C SER A 180 13.73 18.89 -1.87
N THR A 181 13.97 18.61 -3.15
CA THR A 181 12.94 18.15 -4.09
C THR A 181 13.39 16.86 -4.73
N PHE A 182 12.66 15.79 -4.50
CA PHE A 182 12.85 14.51 -5.16
C PHE A 182 11.86 14.39 -6.32
N THR A 183 12.37 14.16 -7.54
CA THR A 183 11.57 14.04 -8.75
C THR A 183 11.65 12.64 -9.31
N LEU A 184 10.54 11.92 -9.29
CA LEU A 184 10.37 10.59 -9.88
C LEU A 184 9.83 10.70 -11.30
N ARG A 185 10.32 9.85 -12.21
CA ARG A 185 9.76 9.69 -13.55
C ARG A 185 9.62 8.21 -13.86
N ILE A 186 8.40 7.69 -13.78
CA ILE A 186 8.09 6.26 -13.95
C ILE A 186 7.28 6.07 -15.24
N PRO A 187 7.63 5.13 -16.14
CA PRO A 187 6.82 4.78 -17.28
C PRO A 187 5.39 4.43 -16.88
N LEU A 188 4.42 5.06 -17.55
CA LEU A 188 3.01 4.88 -17.23
C LEU A 188 2.23 4.72 -18.54
N PHE A 189 1.49 3.62 -18.66
CA PHE A 189 0.81 3.27 -19.89
C PHE A 189 -0.70 3.48 -19.73
N PRO A 190 -1.32 4.41 -20.50
CA PRO A 190 -2.76 4.61 -20.42
C PRO A 190 -3.51 3.39 -20.96
N VAL A 191 -4.58 3.00 -20.28
CA VAL A 191 -5.52 2.02 -20.81
C VAL A 191 -6.33 2.71 -21.91
N ARG A 192 -6.10 2.32 -23.16
CA ARG A 192 -6.94 2.82 -24.26
C ARG A 192 -8.29 2.11 -24.19
N VAL A 193 -9.33 2.82 -23.81
CA VAL A 193 -10.68 2.40 -24.15
C VAL A 193 -10.76 2.53 -25.67
N SER A 194 -10.87 1.43 -26.40
CA SER A 194 -11.09 1.47 -27.85
C SER A 194 -12.44 2.14 -28.11
N GLU A 195 -12.42 3.39 -28.47
CA GLU A 195 -13.56 4.08 -29.12
C GLU A 195 -13.72 3.64 -30.59
N ASN A 196 -13.60 2.36 -30.87
CA ASN A 196 -13.87 1.81 -32.18
C ASN A 196 -15.05 0.85 -32.14
N ALA A 197 -16.24 1.42 -32.02
CA ALA A 197 -17.47 0.91 -32.61
C ALA A 197 -18.35 2.09 -33.05
N GLY A 198 -17.81 2.94 -33.92
CA GLY A 198 -18.62 3.81 -34.76
C GLY A 198 -19.33 2.97 -35.79
N GLY A 199 -20.49 2.45 -35.43
CA GLY A 199 -21.35 1.69 -36.34
C GLY A 199 -22.70 1.46 -35.67
N LYS A 200 -23.64 2.42 -35.86
CA LYS A 200 -25.09 2.26 -35.69
C LYS A 200 -25.53 1.54 -34.40
N ARG A 201 -25.70 2.29 -33.30
CA ARG A 201 -26.72 2.02 -32.30
C ARG A 201 -27.43 3.32 -31.95
N GLN A 202 -28.27 3.80 -32.86
CA GLN A 202 -29.51 4.48 -32.52
C GLN A 202 -30.45 3.38 -32.01
N GLU A 203 -31.17 3.71 -30.92
CA GLU A 203 -32.27 2.94 -30.35
C GLU A 203 -31.91 1.76 -29.47
N THR A 204 -31.23 2.02 -28.30
CA THR A 204 -31.41 1.17 -27.09
C THR A 204 -30.95 1.87 -25.79
N GLU A 205 -30.70 3.19 -25.79
CA GLU A 205 -30.36 3.90 -24.54
C GLU A 205 -31.59 4.22 -23.66
N THR A 206 -32.81 4.05 -24.19
CA THR A 206 -34.02 4.35 -23.44
C THR A 206 -34.50 3.16 -22.57
N GLU A 207 -34.10 1.93 -22.88
CA GLU A 207 -34.47 0.75 -22.11
C GLU A 207 -33.46 0.42 -20.99
N ALA A 208 -32.16 0.75 -21.18
CA ALA A 208 -31.14 0.50 -20.16
C ALA A 208 -31.21 1.50 -18.98
N SER A 209 -31.71 2.73 -19.26
CA SER A 209 -31.92 3.74 -18.20
C SER A 209 -33.20 3.50 -17.39
N ALA A 210 -34.20 2.86 -17.99
CA ALA A 210 -35.43 2.47 -17.29
C ALA A 210 -35.26 1.19 -16.45
N ALA A 211 -34.28 0.33 -16.82
CA ALA A 211 -33.97 -0.87 -16.04
C ALA A 211 -33.12 -0.60 -14.77
N LEU A 212 -32.47 0.58 -14.71
CA LEU A 212 -31.70 1.00 -13.53
C LEU A 212 -32.53 1.82 -12.51
N SER A 213 -33.80 2.14 -12.86
CA SER A 213 -34.77 2.78 -11.97
C SER A 213 -35.78 1.80 -11.35
N GLY A 214 -35.65 0.52 -11.65
CA GLY A 214 -36.30 -0.52 -10.86
C GLY A 214 -35.68 -0.50 -9.48
N GLU A 215 -36.51 -0.26 -8.47
CA GLU A 215 -36.18 -0.48 -7.07
C GLU A 215 -35.36 -1.78 -7.00
N ILE A 216 -34.07 -1.66 -6.65
CA ILE A 216 -33.30 -2.79 -6.18
C ILE A 216 -34.01 -3.14 -4.86
N SER A 217 -35.01 -4.03 -4.94
CA SER A 217 -35.43 -4.78 -3.78
C SER A 217 -34.17 -5.51 -3.33
N VAL A 218 -33.52 -4.96 -2.32
CA VAL A 218 -32.43 -5.59 -1.56
C VAL A 218 -33.02 -6.94 -1.15
N PRO A 219 -32.57 -8.07 -1.70
CA PRO A 219 -32.98 -9.35 -1.18
C PRO A 219 -32.57 -9.31 0.28
N SER A 220 -33.51 -9.64 1.17
CA SER A 220 -33.36 -9.67 2.62
C SER A 220 -31.93 -10.03 2.99
N GLN A 221 -31.28 -9.15 3.75
CA GLN A 221 -29.91 -9.22 4.22
C GLN A 221 -29.52 -10.66 4.57
N ARG A 222 -28.91 -11.39 3.64
CA ARG A 222 -28.06 -12.50 4.02
C ARG A 222 -26.86 -11.84 4.69
N SER A 223 -26.81 -11.90 6.01
CA SER A 223 -25.63 -11.50 6.74
C SER A 223 -24.48 -12.35 6.23
N LEU A 224 -23.47 -11.69 5.63
CA LEU A 224 -22.26 -12.36 5.17
C LEU A 224 -21.68 -13.17 6.33
N ARG A 225 -21.35 -14.43 6.08
CA ARG A 225 -20.71 -15.32 7.05
C ARG A 225 -19.29 -15.63 6.62
N VAL A 226 -18.34 -15.28 7.46
CA VAL A 226 -16.91 -15.40 7.19
C VAL A 226 -16.30 -16.50 8.05
N LEU A 227 -15.55 -17.40 7.42
CA LEU A 227 -14.73 -18.39 8.12
C LEU A 227 -13.29 -17.89 8.15
N LEU A 228 -12.69 -17.83 9.34
CA LEU A 228 -11.32 -17.38 9.57
C LEU A 228 -10.46 -18.57 9.96
N ILE A 229 -9.24 -18.67 9.37
CA ILE A 229 -8.23 -19.61 9.85
C ILE A 229 -6.86 -18.91 9.89
N ASP A 230 -6.24 -18.98 11.07
CA ASP A 230 -4.92 -18.40 11.33
C ASP A 230 -4.33 -19.14 12.54
N ASP A 231 -3.03 -19.39 12.57
CA ASP A 231 -2.35 -20.01 13.70
C ASP A 231 -2.04 -19.01 14.83
N ASP A 232 -2.15 -17.70 14.56
CA ASP A 232 -2.02 -16.66 15.56
C ASP A 232 -3.40 -16.29 16.17
N ARG A 233 -3.57 -16.70 17.42
CA ARG A 233 -4.78 -16.41 18.21
C ARG A 233 -5.07 -14.91 18.34
N ILE A 234 -4.03 -14.08 18.38
CA ILE A 234 -4.20 -12.63 18.50
C ILE A 234 -4.75 -12.07 17.19
N GLN A 235 -4.21 -12.49 16.05
CA GLN A 235 -4.70 -12.09 14.74
C GLN A 235 -6.16 -12.53 14.52
N LEU A 236 -6.51 -13.77 14.86
CA LEU A 236 -7.89 -14.26 14.81
C LEU A 236 -8.83 -13.39 15.63
N THR A 237 -8.45 -13.08 16.87
CA THR A 237 -9.28 -12.28 17.78
C THR A 237 -9.50 -10.87 17.24
N LEU A 238 -8.44 -10.21 16.72
CA LEU A 238 -8.52 -8.88 16.14
C LEU A 238 -9.37 -8.86 14.88
N THR A 239 -9.15 -9.80 13.96
CA THR A 239 -9.90 -9.90 12.70
C THR A 239 -11.38 -10.18 12.97
N ALA A 240 -11.69 -11.10 13.88
CA ALA A 240 -13.08 -11.38 14.29
C ALA A 240 -13.76 -10.16 14.90
N ALA A 241 -13.05 -9.39 15.77
CA ALA A 241 -13.58 -8.17 16.36
C ALA A 241 -13.86 -7.08 15.31
N MET A 242 -12.98 -6.93 14.31
CA MET A 242 -13.18 -5.99 13.19
C MET A 242 -14.39 -6.35 12.34
N LEU A 243 -14.58 -7.64 12.01
CA LEU A 243 -15.73 -8.12 11.27
C LEU A 243 -17.03 -7.92 12.08
N GLN A 244 -17.01 -8.24 13.36
CA GLN A 244 -18.15 -8.03 14.26
C GLN A 244 -18.52 -6.54 14.36
N HIS A 245 -17.54 -5.65 14.44
CA HIS A 245 -17.78 -4.20 14.44
C HIS A 245 -18.44 -3.73 13.13
N SER A 246 -18.15 -4.40 12.03
CA SER A 246 -18.77 -4.15 10.71
C SER A 246 -20.11 -4.90 10.51
N GLY A 247 -20.62 -5.56 11.53
CA GLY A 247 -21.90 -6.33 11.46
C GLY A 247 -21.78 -7.65 10.70
N ILE A 248 -20.57 -8.17 10.48
CA ILE A 248 -20.31 -9.41 9.74
C ILE A 248 -20.09 -10.55 10.73
N ALA A 249 -20.87 -11.63 10.60
CA ALA A 249 -20.70 -12.82 11.42
C ALA A 249 -19.47 -13.62 10.97
N SER A 250 -18.61 -14.01 11.91
CA SER A 250 -17.42 -14.81 11.64
C SER A 250 -17.27 -15.99 12.59
N VAL A 251 -16.66 -17.07 12.08
CA VAL A 251 -16.23 -18.24 12.85
C VAL A 251 -14.71 -18.33 12.71
N SER A 252 -14.01 -18.50 13.82
CA SER A 252 -12.54 -18.55 13.88
C SER A 252 -12.05 -19.95 14.17
N CYS A 253 -11.07 -20.42 13.39
CA CYS A 253 -10.44 -21.73 13.52
C CYS A 253 -8.93 -21.53 13.65
N MET A 254 -8.29 -22.26 14.55
CA MET A 254 -6.83 -22.27 14.70
C MET A 254 -6.17 -23.47 14.01
N GLN A 255 -6.95 -24.50 13.72
CA GLN A 255 -6.47 -25.77 13.18
C GLN A 255 -7.32 -26.22 11.99
N LEU A 256 -6.70 -27.02 11.11
CA LEU A 256 -7.33 -27.53 9.90
C LEU A 256 -8.58 -28.38 10.21
N ASP A 257 -8.53 -29.19 11.28
CA ASP A 257 -9.64 -30.03 11.66
C ASP A 257 -10.87 -29.19 12.08
N GLU A 258 -10.65 -28.11 12.83
CA GLU A 258 -11.71 -27.15 13.20
C GLU A 258 -12.36 -26.51 11.96
N LEU A 259 -11.53 -26.13 10.97
CA LEU A 259 -11.99 -25.57 9.70
C LEU A 259 -12.84 -26.59 8.93
N LEU A 260 -12.40 -27.84 8.81
CA LEU A 260 -13.14 -28.88 8.11
C LEU A 260 -14.46 -29.21 8.79
N ASP A 261 -14.50 -29.22 10.12
CA ASP A 261 -15.73 -29.44 10.88
C ASP A 261 -16.69 -28.25 10.75
N ALA A 262 -16.19 -27.01 10.74
CA ALA A 262 -17.00 -25.83 10.46
C ALA A 262 -17.62 -25.88 9.06
N LEU A 263 -16.83 -26.22 8.03
CA LEU A 263 -17.31 -26.37 6.64
C LEU A 263 -18.31 -27.52 6.43
N ARG A 264 -18.29 -28.54 7.29
CA ARG A 264 -19.26 -29.63 7.26
C ARG A 264 -20.59 -29.27 7.96
N SER A 265 -20.47 -28.43 8.99
CA SER A 265 -21.60 -28.12 9.88
C SER A 265 -22.39 -26.89 9.42
N ASP A 266 -21.77 -25.99 8.68
CA ASP A 266 -22.34 -24.69 8.37
C ASP A 266 -21.92 -24.20 6.97
N THR A 267 -22.62 -23.16 6.47
CA THR A 267 -22.30 -22.52 5.18
C THR A 267 -21.65 -21.15 5.39
N PHE A 268 -20.61 -20.85 4.61
CA PHE A 268 -19.87 -19.59 4.65
C PHE A 268 -19.78 -18.98 3.25
N ASP A 269 -19.78 -17.67 3.19
CA ASP A 269 -19.68 -16.92 1.93
C ASP A 269 -18.23 -16.58 1.60
N VAL A 270 -17.35 -16.47 2.61
CA VAL A 270 -15.93 -16.09 2.47
C VAL A 270 -15.07 -16.90 3.42
N LEU A 271 -13.93 -17.38 2.92
CA LEU A 271 -12.83 -17.93 3.72
C LEU A 271 -11.68 -16.94 3.74
N LEU A 272 -11.29 -16.49 4.93
CA LEU A 272 -10.06 -15.72 5.16
C LEU A 272 -9.02 -16.63 5.80
N THR A 273 -7.86 -16.74 5.18
CA THR A 273 -6.75 -17.59 5.65
C THR A 273 -5.46 -16.81 5.64
N ASP A 274 -4.60 -17.01 6.64
CA ASP A 274 -3.20 -16.63 6.49
C ASP A 274 -2.52 -17.49 5.42
N VAL A 275 -1.55 -16.90 4.74
CA VAL A 275 -0.76 -17.58 3.70
C VAL A 275 0.30 -18.49 4.33
N GLN A 276 0.84 -18.11 5.49
CA GLN A 276 1.97 -18.80 6.12
C GLN A 276 1.57 -19.41 7.46
N MET A 277 0.94 -20.56 7.44
CA MET A 277 0.64 -21.33 8.65
C MET A 277 1.58 -22.54 8.78
N PRO A 278 2.01 -22.93 9.99
CA PRO A 278 2.98 -24.01 10.20
C PRO A 278 2.55 -25.37 9.65
N ALA A 279 1.25 -25.68 9.68
CA ALA A 279 0.72 -26.99 9.29
C ALA A 279 0.42 -27.10 7.78
N ILE A 280 0.02 -25.99 7.14
CA ILE A 280 -0.35 -25.94 5.73
C ILE A 280 -0.27 -24.49 5.23
N ASN A 281 0.27 -24.30 4.02
CA ASN A 281 0.22 -23.00 3.37
C ASN A 281 -1.20 -22.69 2.90
N GLY A 282 -1.67 -21.43 3.03
CA GLY A 282 -3.01 -21.02 2.65
C GLY A 282 -3.37 -21.33 1.19
N PHE A 283 -2.43 -21.26 0.27
CA PHE A 283 -2.63 -21.66 -1.13
C PHE A 283 -2.83 -23.18 -1.29
N ASP A 284 -2.13 -23.99 -0.50
CA ASP A 284 -2.29 -25.43 -0.54
C ASP A 284 -3.57 -25.87 0.16
N LEU A 285 -3.98 -25.16 1.20
CA LEU A 285 -5.29 -25.29 1.80
C LEU A 285 -6.41 -25.06 0.76
N LEU A 286 -6.30 -23.99 -0.03
CA LEU A 286 -7.28 -23.66 -1.08
C LEU A 286 -7.33 -24.76 -2.16
N LYS A 287 -6.19 -25.32 -2.56
CA LYS A 287 -6.12 -26.46 -3.49
C LYS A 287 -6.80 -27.71 -2.91
N LEU A 288 -6.52 -28.02 -1.64
CA LEU A 288 -7.15 -29.15 -0.93
C LEU A 288 -8.67 -28.99 -0.84
N LEU A 289 -9.15 -27.80 -0.48
CA LEU A 289 -10.57 -27.52 -0.42
C LEU A 289 -11.23 -27.68 -1.80
N ARG A 290 -10.64 -27.14 -2.87
CA ARG A 290 -11.14 -27.28 -4.24
C ARG A 290 -11.12 -28.73 -4.75
N ALA A 291 -10.18 -29.54 -4.30
CA ALA A 291 -10.10 -30.97 -4.62
C ALA A 291 -11.03 -31.84 -3.75
N SER A 292 -11.57 -31.26 -2.68
CA SER A 292 -12.48 -31.95 -1.78
C SER A 292 -13.91 -32.01 -2.36
N ASN A 293 -14.66 -33.04 -1.96
CA ASN A 293 -16.10 -33.15 -2.32
C ASN A 293 -17.01 -32.28 -1.44
N LEU A 294 -16.49 -31.25 -0.79
CA LEU A 294 -17.28 -30.32 0.00
C LEU A 294 -18.09 -29.40 -0.94
N PRO A 295 -19.42 -29.34 -0.81
CA PRO A 295 -20.28 -28.58 -1.74
C PRO A 295 -19.92 -27.08 -1.83
N GLN A 296 -19.35 -26.53 -0.77
CA GLN A 296 -18.98 -25.11 -0.66
C GLN A 296 -17.59 -24.79 -1.22
N ALA A 297 -16.76 -25.80 -1.50
CA ALA A 297 -15.41 -25.62 -1.99
C ALA A 297 -15.32 -25.54 -3.53
N GLN A 298 -16.44 -25.66 -4.22
CA GLN A 298 -16.54 -25.67 -5.69
C GLN A 298 -17.07 -24.35 -6.27
N THR A 299 -17.40 -23.37 -5.42
CA THR A 299 -17.81 -22.02 -5.80
C THR A 299 -16.64 -21.03 -5.58
#